data_d4b3bdfff2204bde3cae1d11a4ebc3f4
#
_entry.id   d4b3bdfff2204bde3cae1d11a4ebc3f4
#
_cell.length_a   1.000
_cell.length_b   1.000
_cell.length_c   1.000
_cell.angle_alpha   90.00
_cell.angle_beta   90.00
_cell.angle_gamma   90.00
#
_symmetry.space_group_name_H-M   'P 1'
#
loop_
_entity.id
_entity.type
_entity.pdbx_description
1 polymer ?
#
loop_
_entity_poly.entity_id
_entity_poly.type
_entity_poly.pdbx_seq_one_letter_code
_entity_poly.pdbx_strand_id
1 'polypeptide(L)'
;MTLVDHRLTENYLAFLEGTNTLIASALLACDDAEKKAEVAIVVHGDYKNKGVAWELLRYVSNKAREKGVQTLQSIENRNNIDAVRLEQEQGFVARPYEDDPTLVLIGKNLR
;
A
#
# COMPACT_ATOMS: atom_id res chain seq x y z
N MET A 1 8.28 -4.49 -31.89
CA MET A 1 8.97 -3.99 -30.70
C MET A 1 8.28 -4.54 -29.46
N THR A 2 9.04 -5.05 -28.56
CA THR A 2 8.51 -5.58 -27.32
C THR A 2 8.80 -4.59 -26.20
N LEU A 3 7.74 -4.15 -25.54
CA LEU A 3 7.88 -3.35 -24.33
C LEU A 3 8.07 -4.31 -23.18
N VAL A 4 9.18 -4.15 -22.48
CA VAL A 4 9.42 -4.94 -21.28
C VAL A 4 8.83 -4.19 -20.11
N ASP A 5 7.80 -4.76 -19.51
CA ASP A 5 7.22 -4.21 -18.30
C ASP A 5 7.97 -4.81 -17.11
N HIS A 6 8.72 -3.98 -16.41
CA HIS A 6 9.49 -4.40 -15.25
C HIS A 6 8.67 -4.40 -13.97
N ARG A 7 7.38 -4.10 -14.05
CA ARG A 7 6.52 -4.10 -12.89
C ARG A 7 5.98 -5.49 -12.62
N LEU A 8 6.15 -5.89 -11.37
CA LEU A 8 5.48 -7.07 -10.84
C LEU A 8 4.33 -6.59 -9.97
N THR A 9 3.13 -7.08 -10.29
CA THR A 9 1.94 -6.73 -9.54
C THR A 9 1.47 -7.95 -8.77
N GLU A 10 1.28 -7.78 -7.47
CA GLU A 10 0.78 -8.83 -6.60
C GLU A 10 -0.45 -8.35 -5.84
N ASN A 11 -1.40 -9.26 -5.67
CA ASN A 11 -2.59 -8.99 -4.88
C ASN A 11 -2.53 -9.82 -3.61
N TYR A 12 -2.85 -9.18 -2.49
CA TYR A 12 -2.96 -9.83 -1.19
C TYR A 12 -4.39 -9.71 -0.73
N LEU A 13 -4.99 -10.83 -0.38
CA LEU A 13 -6.41 -10.90 -0.02
C LEU A 13 -6.54 -11.29 1.45
N ALA A 14 -7.36 -10.56 2.18
CA ALA A 14 -7.66 -10.87 3.56
C ALA A 14 -9.09 -11.36 3.67
N PHE A 15 -9.26 -12.51 4.31
CA PHE A 15 -10.57 -13.13 4.52
C PHE A 15 -10.90 -13.16 5.98
N LEU A 16 -12.19 -13.11 6.28
CA LEU A 16 -12.66 -13.34 7.64
C LEU A 16 -12.31 -14.78 8.01
N GLU A 17 -11.63 -14.95 9.15
CA GLU A 17 -11.10 -16.23 9.57
C GLU A 17 -12.17 -17.33 9.55
N GLY A 18 -11.83 -18.47 8.94
CA GLY A 18 -12.73 -19.60 8.83
C GLY A 18 -13.82 -19.48 7.78
N THR A 19 -13.78 -18.43 6.95
CA THR A 19 -14.80 -18.21 5.92
C THR A 19 -14.17 -17.85 4.58
N ASN A 20 -15.01 -17.77 3.55
CA ASN A 20 -14.62 -17.27 2.24
C ASN A 20 -14.99 -15.79 2.05
N THR A 21 -15.31 -15.10 3.13
CA THR A 21 -15.70 -13.70 3.04
C THR A 21 -14.47 -12.81 2.92
N LEU A 22 -14.33 -12.14 1.78
CA LEU A 22 -13.24 -11.20 1.52
C LEU A 22 -13.52 -9.90 2.28
N ILE A 23 -12.60 -9.49 3.16
CA ILE A 23 -12.77 -8.29 3.96
C ILE A 23 -11.86 -7.14 3.53
N ALA A 24 -10.74 -7.46 2.90
CA ALA A 24 -9.80 -6.44 2.43
C ALA A 24 -8.91 -7.00 1.34
N SER A 25 -8.32 -6.10 0.57
CA SER A 25 -7.31 -6.46 -0.42
C SER A 25 -6.23 -5.39 -0.48
N ALA A 26 -5.04 -5.80 -0.89
CA ALA A 26 -3.93 -4.89 -1.13
C ALA A 26 -3.31 -5.21 -2.47
N LEU A 27 -3.00 -4.19 -3.24
CA LEU A 27 -2.28 -4.30 -4.49
C LEU A 27 -0.87 -3.77 -4.25
N LEU A 28 0.13 -4.55 -4.62
CA LEU A 28 1.53 -4.14 -4.57
C LEU A 28 2.08 -4.19 -5.99
N ALA A 29 2.46 -3.03 -6.50
CA ALA A 29 3.06 -2.91 -7.82
C ALA A 29 4.52 -2.53 -7.67
N CYS A 30 5.42 -3.44 -8.02
CA CYS A 30 6.85 -3.28 -7.83
C CYS A 30 7.54 -2.89 -9.14
N ASP A 31 8.47 -1.95 -9.05
CA ASP A 31 9.37 -1.60 -10.14
C ASP A 31 10.77 -2.05 -9.74
N ASP A 32 11.24 -3.16 -10.34
CA ASP A 32 12.53 -3.74 -10.01
C ASP A 32 13.70 -2.80 -10.32
N ALA A 33 13.58 -2.04 -11.42
CA ALA A 33 14.66 -1.16 -11.84
C ALA A 33 14.93 -0.06 -10.82
N GLU A 34 13.87 0.45 -10.18
CA GLU A 34 13.98 1.54 -9.22
C GLU A 34 13.96 1.08 -7.77
N LYS A 35 13.72 -0.21 -7.53
CA LYS A 35 13.55 -0.76 -6.19
C LYS A 35 12.45 -0.07 -5.41
N LYS A 36 11.41 0.36 -6.12
CA LYS A 36 10.25 1.04 -5.57
C LYS A 36 9.00 0.21 -5.78
N ALA A 37 8.04 0.37 -4.90
CA ALA A 37 6.74 -0.25 -5.06
C ALA A 37 5.64 0.70 -4.61
N GLU A 38 4.48 0.56 -5.22
CA GLU A 38 3.28 1.28 -4.80
C GLU A 38 2.32 0.27 -4.18
N VAL A 39 1.68 0.69 -3.08
CA VAL A 39 0.69 -0.12 -2.39
C VAL A 39 -0.64 0.61 -2.39
N ALA A 40 -1.72 -0.13 -2.61
CA ALA A 40 -3.08 0.38 -2.49
C ALA A 40 -3.88 -0.64 -1.69
N ILE A 41 -4.61 -0.17 -0.68
CA ILE A 41 -5.38 -1.03 0.22
C ILE A 41 -6.85 -0.64 0.16
N VAL A 42 -7.70 -1.65 0.03
CA VAL A 42 -9.16 -1.47 0.08
C VAL A 42 -9.71 -2.35 1.18
N VAL A 43 -10.49 -1.77 2.08
CA VAL A 43 -11.16 -2.50 3.14
C VAL A 43 -12.67 -2.36 2.94
N HIS A 44 -13.39 -3.46 2.99
CA HIS A 44 -14.85 -3.42 2.85
C HIS A 44 -15.49 -2.74 4.05
N GLY A 45 -16.59 -2.00 3.78
CA GLY A 45 -17.17 -1.05 4.73
C GLY A 45 -17.45 -1.58 6.12
N ASP A 46 -17.93 -2.81 6.22
CA ASP A 46 -18.27 -3.41 7.51
C ASP A 46 -17.03 -3.72 8.37
N TYR A 47 -15.85 -3.71 7.76
CA TYR A 47 -14.59 -4.08 8.42
C TYR A 47 -13.64 -2.91 8.58
N LYS A 48 -14.05 -1.71 8.19
CA LYS A 48 -13.27 -0.51 8.44
C LYS A 48 -13.17 -0.28 9.95
N ASN A 49 -12.05 0.26 10.38
CA ASN A 49 -11.78 0.55 11.80
C ASN A 49 -11.65 -0.70 12.69
N LYS A 50 -11.42 -1.87 12.08
CA LYS A 50 -11.19 -3.13 12.80
C LYS A 50 -9.71 -3.53 12.84
N GLY A 51 -8.82 -2.61 12.51
CA GLY A 51 -7.39 -2.90 12.46
C GLY A 51 -6.94 -3.69 11.23
N VAL A 52 -7.85 -3.99 10.32
CA VAL A 52 -7.54 -4.81 9.14
C VAL A 52 -6.55 -4.10 8.21
N ALA A 53 -6.78 -2.82 7.93
CA ALA A 53 -5.89 -2.05 7.06
C ALA A 53 -4.49 -1.95 7.66
N TRP A 54 -4.39 -1.76 8.97
CA TRP A 54 -3.11 -1.65 9.67
C TRP A 54 -2.32 -2.95 9.55
N GLU A 55 -2.95 -4.09 9.82
CA GLU A 55 -2.32 -5.40 9.73
C GLU A 55 -1.93 -5.74 8.29
N LEU A 56 -2.80 -5.42 7.33
CA LEU A 56 -2.53 -5.71 5.93
C LEU A 56 -1.38 -4.86 5.42
N LEU A 57 -1.32 -3.58 5.78
CA LEU A 57 -0.21 -2.72 5.39
C LEU A 57 1.11 -3.25 5.97
N ARG A 58 1.10 -3.66 7.23
CA ARG A 58 2.29 -4.23 7.86
C ARG A 58 2.74 -5.50 7.15
N TYR A 59 1.81 -6.37 6.82
CA TYR A 59 2.09 -7.61 6.12
C TYR A 59 2.70 -7.34 4.73
N VAL A 60 2.07 -6.45 3.96
CA VAL A 60 2.53 -6.12 2.61
C VAL A 60 3.88 -5.42 2.66
N SER A 61 4.11 -4.55 3.66
CA SER A 61 5.40 -3.89 3.84
C SER A 61 6.52 -4.91 4.07
N ASN A 62 6.25 -5.93 4.87
CA ASN A 62 7.23 -6.98 5.13
C ASN A 62 7.48 -7.82 3.86
N LYS A 63 6.43 -8.11 3.09
CA LYS A 63 6.59 -8.82 1.82
C LYS A 63 7.39 -8.01 0.82
N ALA A 64 7.16 -6.72 0.75
CA ALA A 64 7.91 -5.84 -0.13
C ALA A 64 9.40 -5.82 0.27
N ARG A 65 9.68 -5.75 1.57
CA ARG A 65 11.06 -5.78 2.06
C ARG A 65 11.75 -7.09 1.68
N GLU A 66 11.06 -8.21 1.82
CA GLU A 66 11.60 -9.53 1.44
C GLU A 66 11.94 -9.61 -0.05
N LYS A 67 11.21 -8.89 -0.89
CA LYS A 67 11.45 -8.83 -2.33
C LYS A 67 12.57 -7.88 -2.73
N GLY A 68 13.16 -7.19 -1.78
CA GLY A 68 14.24 -6.25 -2.04
C GLY A 68 13.76 -4.83 -2.37
N VAL A 69 12.48 -4.54 -2.16
CA VAL A 69 11.96 -3.19 -2.34
C VAL A 69 12.58 -2.28 -1.29
N GLN A 70 13.10 -1.15 -1.73
CA GLN A 70 13.76 -0.19 -0.85
C GLN A 70 12.83 0.94 -0.43
N THR A 71 11.88 1.30 -1.28
CA THR A 71 10.93 2.38 -1.01
C THR A 71 9.52 1.91 -1.33
N LEU A 72 8.64 2.03 -0.35
CA LEU A 72 7.22 1.73 -0.51
C LEU A 72 6.43 3.02 -0.47
N GLN A 73 5.54 3.21 -1.44
CA GLN A 73 4.77 4.44 -1.59
C GLN A 73 3.28 4.14 -1.74
N SER A 74 2.47 5.11 -1.35
CA SER A 74 1.06 5.11 -1.69
C SER A 74 0.64 6.53 -2.07
N ILE A 75 -0.43 6.64 -2.83
CA ILE A 75 -1.02 7.94 -3.18
C ILE A 75 -2.42 7.96 -2.59
N GLU A 76 -2.67 8.96 -1.75
CA GLU A 76 -3.94 9.09 -1.05
C GLU A 76 -4.55 10.46 -1.32
N ASN A 77 -5.88 10.52 -1.29
CA ASN A 77 -6.57 11.81 -1.25
C ASN A 77 -6.23 12.47 0.08
N ARG A 78 -5.86 13.77 0.04
CA ARG A 78 -5.44 14.47 1.28
C ARG A 78 -6.55 14.55 2.31
N ASN A 79 -7.82 14.40 1.88
CA ASN A 79 -8.96 14.39 2.80
C ASN A 79 -9.19 13.03 3.43
N ASN A 80 -8.48 11.99 2.98
CA ASN A 80 -8.57 10.66 3.56
C ASN A 80 -7.65 10.59 4.79
N ILE A 81 -8.07 11.29 5.85
CA ILE A 81 -7.26 11.49 7.04
C ILE A 81 -6.93 10.17 7.73
N ASP A 82 -7.89 9.25 7.74
CA ASP A 82 -7.70 7.96 8.40
C ASP A 82 -6.59 7.13 7.73
N ALA A 83 -6.57 7.09 6.39
CA ALA A 83 -5.55 6.35 5.67
C ALA A 83 -4.17 6.99 5.84
N VAL A 84 -4.11 8.32 5.76
CA VAL A 84 -2.84 9.04 5.95
C VAL A 84 -2.29 8.80 7.34
N ARG A 85 -3.15 8.92 8.36
CA ARG A 85 -2.73 8.71 9.76
C ARG A 85 -2.24 7.28 9.98
N LEU A 86 -2.97 6.31 9.46
CA LEU A 86 -2.60 4.90 9.59
C LEU A 86 -1.20 4.63 9.02
N GLU A 87 -0.92 5.17 7.85
CA GLU A 87 0.38 5.00 7.22
C GLU A 87 1.47 5.73 8.00
N GLN A 88 1.17 6.93 8.50
CA GLN A 88 2.14 7.67 9.33
C GLN A 88 2.47 6.92 10.62
N GLU A 89 1.51 6.24 11.21
CA GLU A 89 1.74 5.42 12.41
C GLU A 89 2.72 4.28 12.14
N GLN A 90 2.81 3.83 10.89
CA GLN A 90 3.77 2.79 10.49
C GLN A 90 5.08 3.37 9.96
N GLY A 91 5.29 4.66 10.13
CA GLY A 91 6.56 5.31 9.78
C GLY A 91 6.62 5.90 8.38
N PHE A 92 5.50 5.95 7.68
CA PHE A 92 5.44 6.60 6.38
C PHE A 92 5.42 8.12 6.57
N VAL A 93 5.99 8.82 5.60
CA VAL A 93 6.04 10.29 5.58
C VAL A 93 5.19 10.80 4.44
N ALA A 94 4.28 11.71 4.74
CA ALA A 94 3.39 12.31 3.75
C ALA A 94 3.99 13.60 3.21
N ARG A 95 3.88 13.79 1.90
CA ARG A 95 4.30 15.03 1.25
C ARG A 95 3.33 15.37 0.14
N PRO A 96 3.23 16.65 -0.27
CA PRO A 96 2.34 17.02 -1.38
C PRO A 96 2.72 16.26 -2.66
N TYR A 97 1.68 15.86 -3.39
CA TYR A 97 1.88 15.26 -4.70
C TYR A 97 1.95 16.39 -5.73
N GLU A 98 3.08 16.51 -6.43
CA GLU A 98 3.35 17.66 -7.29
C GLU A 98 2.34 17.81 -8.43
N ASP A 99 1.87 16.71 -8.98
CA ASP A 99 0.99 16.72 -10.15
C ASP A 99 -0.47 17.02 -9.80
N ASP A 100 -0.87 16.88 -8.54
CA ASP A 100 -2.26 17.07 -8.13
C ASP A 100 -2.32 17.49 -6.66
N PRO A 101 -2.73 18.76 -6.39
CA PRO A 101 -2.77 19.25 -5.01
C PRO A 101 -3.84 18.60 -4.13
N THR A 102 -4.78 17.83 -4.70
CA THR A 102 -5.76 17.10 -3.90
C THR A 102 -5.21 15.81 -3.34
N LEU A 103 -4.02 15.40 -3.78
CA LEU A 103 -3.39 14.15 -3.40
C LEU A 103 -2.14 14.38 -2.55
N VAL A 104 -1.78 13.36 -1.78
CA VAL A 104 -0.52 13.32 -1.05
C VAL A 104 0.21 12.04 -1.43
N LEU A 105 1.53 12.16 -1.55
CA LEU A 105 2.42 11.01 -1.75
C LEU A 105 2.95 10.60 -0.38
N ILE A 106 2.76 9.35 -0.03
CA ILE A 106 3.14 8.83 1.27
C ILE A 106 4.16 7.73 1.06
N GLY A 107 5.32 7.87 1.66
CA GLY A 107 6.41 6.95 1.39
C GLY A 107 7.19 6.56 2.62
N LYS A 108 7.80 5.38 2.54
CA LYS A 108 8.63 4.83 3.59
C LYS A 108 9.84 4.12 2.99
N ASN A 109 11.00 4.37 3.58
CA ASN A 109 12.20 3.62 3.25
C ASN A 109 12.17 2.33 4.06
N LEU A 110 12.22 1.18 3.38
CA LEU A 110 12.12 -0.13 4.00
C LEU A 110 13.46 -0.70 4.49
N ARG A 111 14.53 0.03 4.22
CA ARG A 111 15.88 -0.43 4.61
C ARG A 111 16.19 -0.11 6.04
#